data_d53ff9a2576b652f2eb253154ec8cbbb
#
_entry.id   d53ff9a2576b652f2eb253154ec8cbbb
#
_cell.length_a   1.000
_cell.length_b   1.000
_cell.length_c   1.000
_cell.angle_alpha   90.00
_cell.angle_beta   90.00
_cell.angle_gamma   90.00
#
_symmetry.space_group_name_H-M   'P 1'
#
loop_
_entity.id
_entity.type
_entity.pdbx_description
1 polymer ?
#
loop_
_entity_poly.entity_id
_entity_poly.type
_entity_poly.pdbx_seq_one_letter_code
_entity_poly.pdbx_strand_id
1 'polypeptide(L)'
;MTVRGSLVRSSGLAIVFMVATTACGADPGSEIDPAAVATTYADLVDAAYQASIDSAMTMQVAIEAFLSDPTDESLATAKTAWVSARDDYTPTEAFRFYDGPIDDPDDGPEGQINAWPLDEAYIDYVADAPGAGIINDLSGYPEITADVLVEANEAGGETNISTGWHAVEFLLWGQDLAADGPGARPVTDYTTAANADRRGTYLQLVTELLVSDLQSVQAEWSDGGAYRADFLSDPAAAIEKILRGIGALSAGELAGERMAVAYETRDQEDEHSCFSDNTNADVVGDLVGIQMVYLADFPGIDGPALSDLVAATDFDLDNTLREQIAASIALARAFPTTFDRMATAPDGDPARQALGDAISAIEAQGETIARVAAALGKTITLEV
;
A
#
# COMPACT_ATOMS: atom_id res chain seq x y z
N MET A 1 -51.88 -39.89 59.22
CA MET A 1 -51.17 -38.80 59.87
C MET A 1 -50.72 -37.81 58.80
N THR A 2 -51.45 -36.72 58.71
CA THR A 2 -51.42 -35.71 57.66
C THR A 2 -50.48 -34.59 58.09
N VAL A 3 -49.52 -34.23 57.27
CA VAL A 3 -48.74 -32.99 57.49
C VAL A 3 -48.84 -32.13 56.23
N ARG A 4 -49.43 -30.95 56.42
CA ARG A 4 -49.57 -29.90 55.41
C ARG A 4 -48.26 -29.13 55.24
N GLY A 5 -47.70 -29.03 54.03
CA GLY A 5 -46.60 -28.15 53.67
C GLY A 5 -47.16 -26.86 53.04
N SER A 6 -46.75 -25.73 53.65
CA SER A 6 -47.11 -24.36 53.26
C SER A 6 -46.30 -23.91 52.03
N LEU A 7 -46.98 -23.38 50.98
CA LEU A 7 -46.36 -22.72 49.85
C LEU A 7 -46.05 -21.26 50.24
N VAL A 8 -44.75 -20.92 50.21
CA VAL A 8 -44.28 -19.51 50.26
C VAL A 8 -44.14 -19.04 48.82
N ARG A 9 -44.95 -18.05 48.42
CA ARG A 9 -44.79 -17.33 47.13
C ARG A 9 -43.75 -16.23 47.34
N SER A 10 -42.62 -16.36 46.67
CA SER A 10 -41.65 -15.29 46.54
C SER A 10 -41.98 -14.47 45.28
N SER A 11 -42.38 -13.21 45.46
CA SER A 11 -42.57 -12.24 44.39
C SER A 11 -41.19 -11.70 43.97
N GLY A 12 -40.66 -12.18 42.84
CA GLY A 12 -39.46 -11.62 42.25
C GLY A 12 -39.79 -10.33 41.50
N LEU A 13 -39.24 -9.22 41.98
CA LEU A 13 -39.25 -7.92 41.31
C LEU A 13 -38.24 -7.95 40.16
N ALA A 14 -38.70 -8.04 38.91
CA ALA A 14 -37.85 -7.93 37.73
C ALA A 14 -37.53 -6.43 37.50
N ILE A 15 -36.32 -6.04 37.81
CA ILE A 15 -35.76 -4.73 37.40
C ILE A 15 -35.32 -4.85 35.96
N VAL A 16 -36.09 -4.24 35.04
CA VAL A 16 -35.70 -4.07 33.63
C VAL A 16 -34.75 -2.90 33.58
N PHE A 17 -33.45 -3.18 33.39
CA PHE A 17 -32.49 -2.16 32.99
C PHE A 17 -32.73 -1.80 31.52
N MET A 18 -33.34 -0.65 31.28
CA MET A 18 -33.34 0.01 29.99
C MET A 18 -31.94 0.59 29.77
N VAL A 19 -31.09 -0.10 29.01
CA VAL A 19 -29.89 0.51 28.45
C VAL A 19 -30.37 1.42 27.33
N ALA A 20 -30.40 2.74 27.60
CA ALA A 20 -30.53 3.73 26.56
C ALA A 20 -29.22 3.79 25.80
N THR A 21 -29.14 3.12 24.67
CA THR A 21 -28.11 3.39 23.67
C THR A 21 -28.45 4.75 23.08
N THR A 22 -27.74 5.78 23.51
CA THR A 22 -27.66 7.04 22.77
C THR A 22 -26.87 6.75 21.51
N ALA A 23 -27.54 6.34 20.44
CA ALA A 23 -27.02 6.52 19.11
C ALA A 23 -26.90 8.03 18.92
N CYS A 24 -25.71 8.57 18.82
CA CYS A 24 -25.47 9.88 18.24
C CYS A 24 -25.85 9.73 16.74
N GLY A 25 -27.13 9.86 16.45
CA GLY A 25 -27.61 10.11 15.11
C GLY A 25 -27.25 11.56 14.80
N ALA A 26 -26.46 11.77 13.76
CA ALA A 26 -26.34 13.09 13.16
C ALA A 26 -27.75 13.60 12.82
N ASP A 27 -28.01 14.85 13.12
CA ASP A 27 -29.28 15.51 12.77
C ASP A 27 -29.45 15.44 11.25
N PRO A 28 -30.55 14.90 10.69
CA PRO A 28 -30.74 14.88 9.25
C PRO A 28 -31.01 16.30 8.74
N GLY A 29 -29.94 17.06 8.48
CA GLY A 29 -29.96 18.45 8.06
C GLY A 29 -28.69 19.23 8.38
N SER A 30 -27.69 18.68 9.05
CA SER A 30 -26.37 19.34 9.17
C SER A 30 -25.61 19.15 7.84
N GLU A 31 -25.32 20.26 7.17
CA GLU A 31 -24.42 20.29 6.04
C GLU A 31 -23.04 19.74 6.50
N ILE A 32 -22.53 18.73 5.79
CA ILE A 32 -21.19 18.19 6.09
C ILE A 32 -20.16 19.25 5.69
N ASP A 33 -19.33 19.65 6.66
CA ASP A 33 -18.29 20.65 6.43
C ASP A 33 -17.07 20.03 5.69
N PRO A 34 -16.76 20.47 4.46
CA PRO A 34 -15.57 20.01 3.75
C PRO A 34 -14.26 20.23 4.52
N ALA A 35 -14.19 21.25 5.37
CA ALA A 35 -13.01 21.48 6.20
C ALA A 35 -12.82 20.40 7.26
N ALA A 36 -13.91 19.89 7.82
CA ALA A 36 -13.85 18.77 8.77
C ALA A 36 -13.44 17.48 8.05
N VAL A 37 -13.93 17.21 6.82
CA VAL A 37 -13.51 16.07 6.01
C VAL A 37 -12.01 16.14 5.66
N ALA A 38 -11.53 17.31 5.24
CA ALA A 38 -10.11 17.53 4.96
C ALA A 38 -9.23 17.31 6.21
N THR A 39 -9.70 17.71 7.38
CA THR A 39 -9.00 17.49 8.66
C THR A 39 -8.95 16.00 8.99
N THR A 40 -10.09 15.29 8.90
CA THR A 40 -10.15 13.84 9.11
C THR A 40 -9.20 13.09 8.17
N TYR A 41 -9.14 13.50 6.90
CA TYR A 41 -8.19 12.93 5.92
C TYR A 41 -6.73 13.18 6.32
N ALA A 42 -6.37 14.40 6.70
CA ALA A 42 -5.00 14.71 7.09
C ALA A 42 -4.57 13.94 8.36
N ASP A 43 -5.47 13.76 9.33
CA ASP A 43 -5.24 12.92 10.52
C ASP A 43 -5.06 11.45 10.15
N LEU A 44 -5.85 10.97 9.19
CA LEU A 44 -5.76 9.60 8.66
C LEU A 44 -4.43 9.35 7.95
N VAL A 45 -3.98 10.28 7.09
CA VAL A 45 -2.69 10.18 6.38
C VAL A 45 -1.52 10.12 7.36
N ASP A 46 -1.49 11.02 8.35
CA ASP A 46 -0.46 11.03 9.39
C ASP A 46 -0.41 9.70 10.17
N ALA A 47 -1.57 9.20 10.60
CA ALA A 47 -1.66 7.94 11.33
C ALA A 47 -1.28 6.71 10.49
N ALA A 48 -1.66 6.67 9.22
CA ALA A 48 -1.34 5.56 8.33
C ALA A 48 0.15 5.51 7.99
N TYR A 49 0.79 6.65 7.69
CA TYR A 49 2.25 6.69 7.51
C TYR A 49 2.98 6.33 8.81
N GLN A 50 2.50 6.76 9.98
CA GLN A 50 3.11 6.34 11.25
C GLN A 50 3.07 4.81 11.43
N ALA A 51 1.94 4.16 11.11
CA ALA A 51 1.83 2.70 11.17
C ALA A 51 2.78 2.01 10.19
N SER A 52 2.89 2.52 8.95
CA SER A 52 3.84 2.02 7.94
C SER A 52 5.30 2.17 8.42
N ILE A 53 5.67 3.30 9.02
CA ILE A 53 7.01 3.53 9.59
C ILE A 53 7.30 2.54 10.71
N ASP A 54 6.36 2.32 11.64
CA ASP A 54 6.54 1.39 12.76
C ASP A 54 6.80 -0.04 12.25
N SER A 55 6.09 -0.47 11.21
CA SER A 55 6.30 -1.76 10.55
C SER A 55 7.62 -1.81 9.77
N ALA A 56 7.98 -0.76 9.03
CA ALA A 56 9.26 -0.67 8.32
C ALA A 56 10.45 -0.70 9.30
N MET A 57 10.35 -0.04 10.45
CA MET A 57 11.36 -0.14 11.52
C MET A 57 11.46 -1.54 12.11
N THR A 58 10.33 -2.27 12.21
CA THR A 58 10.33 -3.67 12.63
C THR A 58 11.03 -4.56 11.59
N MET A 59 10.79 -4.32 10.31
CA MET A 59 11.52 -4.96 9.20
C MET A 59 13.02 -4.65 9.26
N GLN A 60 13.39 -3.40 9.48
CA GLN A 60 14.80 -2.99 9.63
C GLN A 60 15.50 -3.81 10.74
N VAL A 61 14.89 -3.93 11.91
CA VAL A 61 15.44 -4.75 13.02
C VAL A 61 15.61 -6.22 12.61
N ALA A 62 14.67 -6.79 11.86
CA ALA A 62 14.78 -8.16 11.38
C ALA A 62 15.91 -8.32 10.34
N ILE A 63 16.10 -7.36 9.45
CA ILE A 63 17.19 -7.33 8.47
C ILE A 63 18.56 -7.16 9.18
N GLU A 64 18.68 -6.27 10.16
CA GLU A 64 19.89 -6.11 10.97
C GLU A 64 20.25 -7.41 11.72
N ALA A 65 19.25 -8.11 12.28
CA ALA A 65 19.45 -9.41 12.92
C ALA A 65 19.92 -10.47 11.91
N PHE A 66 19.34 -10.51 10.72
CA PHE A 66 19.79 -11.37 9.62
C PHE A 66 21.24 -11.08 9.22
N LEU A 67 21.60 -9.82 9.02
CA LEU A 67 22.97 -9.43 8.63
C LEU A 67 24.01 -9.71 9.71
N SER A 68 23.62 -9.70 10.98
CA SER A 68 24.51 -10.02 12.10
C SER A 68 24.79 -11.54 12.26
N ASP A 69 23.86 -12.40 11.90
CA ASP A 69 23.95 -13.87 11.94
C ASP A 69 23.17 -14.46 10.74
N PRO A 70 23.76 -14.44 9.54
CA PRO A 70 23.07 -14.88 8.31
C PRO A 70 22.85 -16.40 8.30
N THR A 71 21.60 -16.80 8.49
CA THR A 71 21.09 -18.17 8.41
C THR A 71 19.83 -18.23 7.56
N ASP A 72 19.43 -19.41 7.10
CA ASP A 72 18.16 -19.58 6.37
C ASP A 72 16.95 -19.15 7.23
N GLU A 73 17.01 -19.35 8.56
CA GLU A 73 15.96 -18.95 9.51
C GLU A 73 15.87 -17.42 9.65
N SER A 74 17.01 -16.73 9.81
CA SER A 74 17.03 -15.26 9.92
C SER A 74 16.67 -14.60 8.61
N LEU A 75 17.06 -15.15 7.44
CA LEU A 75 16.61 -14.69 6.14
C LEU A 75 15.09 -14.84 5.96
N ALA A 76 14.52 -15.99 6.33
CA ALA A 76 13.08 -16.21 6.31
C ALA A 76 12.33 -15.24 7.24
N THR A 77 12.92 -14.89 8.39
CA THR A 77 12.36 -13.89 9.31
C THR A 77 12.38 -12.50 8.69
N ALA A 78 13.48 -12.11 8.04
CA ALA A 78 13.56 -10.80 7.33
C ALA A 78 12.55 -10.71 6.18
N LYS A 79 12.39 -11.79 5.39
CA LYS A 79 11.36 -11.86 4.33
C LYS A 79 9.94 -11.70 4.90
N THR A 80 9.63 -12.39 5.99
CA THR A 80 8.32 -12.28 6.65
C THR A 80 8.07 -10.86 7.16
N ALA A 81 9.11 -10.21 7.70
CA ALA A 81 9.01 -8.84 8.19
C ALA A 81 8.80 -7.85 7.03
N TRP A 82 9.42 -8.08 5.87
CA TRP A 82 9.18 -7.27 4.66
C TRP A 82 7.72 -7.39 4.21
N VAL A 83 7.17 -8.60 4.07
CA VAL A 83 5.76 -8.82 3.70
C VAL A 83 4.83 -8.09 4.67
N SER A 84 5.05 -8.23 5.98
CA SER A 84 4.23 -7.55 6.99
C SER A 84 4.30 -6.02 6.87
N ALA A 85 5.50 -5.48 6.64
CA ALA A 85 5.68 -4.04 6.50
C ALA A 85 5.10 -3.50 5.17
N ARG A 86 5.17 -4.30 4.11
CA ARG A 86 4.55 -3.99 2.83
C ARG A 86 3.01 -3.94 2.93
N ASP A 87 2.39 -4.87 3.68
CA ASP A 87 0.94 -4.87 3.95
C ASP A 87 0.47 -3.57 4.63
N ASP A 88 1.29 -2.99 5.52
CA ASP A 88 0.98 -1.72 6.20
C ASP A 88 1.32 -0.49 5.33
N TYR A 89 2.27 -0.61 4.38
CA TYR A 89 2.62 0.47 3.46
C TYR A 89 1.61 0.61 2.31
N THR A 90 1.23 -0.51 1.66
CA THR A 90 0.45 -0.48 0.41
C THR A 90 -0.84 0.35 0.50
N PRO A 91 -1.63 0.34 1.60
CA PRO A 91 -2.79 1.22 1.72
C PRO A 91 -2.46 2.73 1.63
N THR A 92 -1.20 3.14 1.89
CA THR A 92 -0.78 4.55 1.79
C THR A 92 -0.63 5.03 0.35
N GLU A 93 -0.63 4.13 -0.64
CA GLU A 93 -0.65 4.48 -2.07
C GLU A 93 -1.88 5.32 -2.45
N ALA A 94 -2.96 5.25 -1.66
CA ALA A 94 -4.14 6.12 -1.81
C ALA A 94 -3.88 7.60 -1.49
N PHE A 95 -2.68 7.96 -1.01
CA PHE A 95 -2.27 9.34 -0.71
C PHE A 95 -1.36 9.95 -1.77
N ARG A 96 -1.35 9.40 -2.98
CA ARG A 96 -0.54 9.80 -4.13
C ARG A 96 -1.37 10.50 -5.20
N PHE A 97 -0.73 10.88 -6.30
CA PHE A 97 -1.31 11.37 -7.57
C PHE A 97 -1.94 12.77 -7.52
N TYR A 98 -1.59 13.60 -6.54
CA TYR A 98 -2.09 14.96 -6.42
C TYR A 98 -1.01 16.00 -6.07
N ASP A 99 0.24 15.72 -6.40
CA ASP A 99 1.39 16.56 -6.12
C ASP A 99 1.52 16.84 -4.60
N GLY A 100 1.41 15.75 -3.82
CA GLY A 100 1.57 15.73 -2.36
C GLY A 100 3.01 15.50 -1.93
N PRO A 101 3.29 15.39 -0.61
CA PRO A 101 4.68 15.26 -0.13
C PRO A 101 5.45 14.07 -0.69
N ILE A 102 4.78 12.98 -1.03
CA ILE A 102 5.44 11.79 -1.59
C ILE A 102 5.71 11.93 -3.08
N ASP A 103 4.84 12.59 -3.83
CA ASP A 103 4.87 12.74 -5.28
C ASP A 103 4.98 14.21 -5.72
N ASP A 104 5.61 15.05 -4.88
CA ASP A 104 5.97 16.41 -5.25
C ASP A 104 6.93 16.37 -6.46
N PRO A 105 6.64 17.10 -7.55
CA PRO A 105 7.44 17.03 -8.77
C PRO A 105 8.88 17.55 -8.65
N ASP A 106 9.18 18.30 -7.59
CA ASP A 106 10.51 18.90 -7.38
C ASP A 106 11.37 18.07 -6.40
N ASP A 107 10.77 17.51 -5.32
CA ASP A 107 11.52 16.82 -4.26
C ASP A 107 10.76 15.64 -3.59
N GLY A 108 9.66 15.16 -4.18
CA GLY A 108 8.92 14.01 -3.67
C GLY A 108 9.75 12.72 -3.74
N PRO A 109 9.83 11.94 -2.64
CA PRO A 109 10.68 10.74 -2.58
C PRO A 109 10.02 9.48 -3.15
N GLU A 110 8.93 9.56 -3.91
CA GLU A 110 8.23 8.38 -4.42
C GLU A 110 9.17 7.46 -5.19
N GLY A 111 9.95 8.00 -6.13
CA GLY A 111 10.93 7.24 -6.90
C GLY A 111 12.03 6.58 -6.04
N GLN A 112 12.22 6.99 -4.79
CA GLN A 112 13.12 6.37 -3.82
C GLN A 112 12.41 5.38 -2.89
N ILE A 113 11.06 5.47 -2.78
CA ILE A 113 10.26 4.62 -1.88
C ILE A 113 9.69 3.40 -2.60
N ASN A 114 9.04 3.60 -3.77
CA ASN A 114 8.24 2.54 -4.38
C ASN A 114 8.31 2.48 -5.92
N ALA A 115 9.35 3.06 -6.53
CA ALA A 115 9.48 3.00 -7.99
C ALA A 115 9.51 1.57 -8.52
N TRP A 116 8.83 1.35 -9.65
CA TRP A 116 8.73 0.13 -10.43
C TRP A 116 8.50 0.49 -11.91
N PRO A 117 8.93 -0.28 -12.90
CA PRO A 117 9.70 -1.54 -12.82
C PRO A 117 11.17 -1.35 -12.47
N LEU A 118 11.82 -2.42 -11.95
CA LEU A 118 13.20 -2.43 -11.51
C LEU A 118 14.05 -3.37 -12.37
N ASP A 119 15.18 -2.87 -12.92
CA ASP A 119 16.20 -3.71 -13.56
C ASP A 119 17.10 -4.35 -12.48
N GLU A 120 16.94 -5.63 -12.22
CA GLU A 120 17.69 -6.37 -11.21
C GLU A 120 19.20 -6.35 -11.49
N ALA A 121 19.60 -6.39 -12.78
CA ALA A 121 21.00 -6.32 -13.20
C ALA A 121 21.65 -4.97 -12.84
N TYR A 122 20.86 -3.96 -12.51
CA TYR A 122 21.38 -2.69 -12.01
C TYR A 122 21.86 -2.79 -10.55
N ILE A 123 21.23 -3.59 -9.71
CA ILE A 123 21.57 -3.76 -8.29
C ILE A 123 22.63 -4.85 -8.07
N ASP A 124 22.36 -6.07 -8.58
CA ASP A 124 23.14 -7.26 -8.28
C ASP A 124 23.22 -8.19 -9.49
N TYR A 125 23.90 -9.32 -9.33
CA TYR A 125 23.97 -10.37 -10.35
C TYR A 125 22.59 -10.92 -10.68
N VAL A 126 22.43 -11.27 -11.95
CA VAL A 126 21.31 -12.04 -12.49
C VAL A 126 21.82 -13.31 -13.16
N ALA A 127 20.93 -14.25 -13.48
CA ALA A 127 21.29 -15.60 -13.95
C ALA A 127 22.23 -15.61 -15.17
N ASP A 128 22.03 -14.69 -16.11
CA ASP A 128 22.82 -14.56 -17.36
C ASP A 128 23.90 -13.48 -17.29
N ALA A 129 23.97 -12.69 -16.20
CA ALA A 129 24.96 -11.64 -15.96
C ALA A 129 25.55 -11.70 -14.52
N PRO A 130 26.39 -12.71 -14.21
CA PRO A 130 26.85 -12.96 -12.82
C PRO A 130 27.78 -11.90 -12.24
N GLY A 131 28.18 -10.92 -13.01
CA GLY A 131 29.00 -9.79 -12.57
C GLY A 131 28.30 -8.43 -12.68
N ALA A 132 26.99 -8.42 -12.91
CA ALA A 132 26.21 -7.20 -13.05
C ALA A 132 25.97 -6.49 -11.71
N GLY A 133 25.58 -5.24 -11.79
CA GLY A 133 25.03 -4.45 -10.72
C GLY A 133 26.05 -3.67 -9.88
N ILE A 134 25.53 -2.68 -9.18
CA ILE A 134 26.27 -1.80 -8.25
C ILE A 134 27.11 -2.59 -7.25
N ILE A 135 26.57 -3.72 -6.77
CA ILE A 135 27.25 -4.59 -5.80
C ILE A 135 28.55 -5.17 -6.39
N ASN A 136 28.55 -5.51 -7.67
CA ASN A 136 29.66 -6.21 -8.31
C ASN A 136 30.62 -5.27 -9.09
N ASP A 137 30.24 -4.04 -9.36
CA ASP A 137 31.09 -3.05 -10.01
C ASP A 137 31.98 -2.29 -8.99
N LEU A 138 33.09 -2.91 -8.61
CA LEU A 138 34.07 -2.32 -7.67
C LEU A 138 34.81 -1.10 -8.23
N SER A 139 34.74 -0.88 -9.53
CA SER A 139 35.40 0.25 -10.18
C SER A 139 34.51 1.46 -10.34
N GLY A 140 33.25 1.25 -10.70
CA GLY A 140 32.25 2.29 -10.78
C GLY A 140 31.72 2.73 -9.39
N TYR A 141 31.60 1.75 -8.50
CA TYR A 141 31.10 1.94 -7.15
C TYR A 141 32.09 1.37 -6.12
N PRO A 142 33.24 2.02 -5.89
CA PRO A 142 34.30 1.52 -4.97
C PRO A 142 33.77 1.40 -3.52
N GLU A 143 32.89 2.30 -3.11
CA GLU A 143 32.19 2.28 -1.82
C GLU A 143 30.68 2.37 -2.05
N ILE A 144 29.91 1.64 -1.26
CA ILE A 144 28.44 1.74 -1.22
C ILE A 144 28.08 2.59 -0.01
N THR A 145 27.47 3.76 -0.26
CA THR A 145 26.99 4.69 0.76
C THR A 145 25.54 5.09 0.44
N ALA A 146 24.81 5.63 1.40
CA ALA A 146 23.45 6.14 1.17
C ALA A 146 23.41 7.16 0.01
N ASP A 147 24.33 8.12 0.01
CA ASP A 147 24.41 9.14 -1.05
C ASP A 147 24.65 8.51 -2.44
N VAL A 148 25.49 7.46 -2.53
CA VAL A 148 25.73 6.73 -3.78
C VAL A 148 24.46 6.03 -4.26
N LEU A 149 23.68 5.43 -3.37
CA LEU A 149 22.43 4.76 -3.74
C LEU A 149 21.37 5.77 -4.19
N VAL A 150 21.23 6.89 -3.50
CA VAL A 150 20.31 7.97 -3.90
C VAL A 150 20.71 8.57 -5.26
N GLU A 151 22.02 8.86 -5.48
CA GLU A 151 22.51 9.39 -6.75
C GLU A 151 22.39 8.39 -7.92
N ALA A 152 22.40 7.08 -7.61
CA ALA A 152 22.26 6.03 -8.60
C ALA A 152 20.78 5.76 -8.98
N ASN A 153 19.84 6.11 -8.11
CA ASN A 153 18.43 5.85 -8.36
C ASN A 153 17.96 6.55 -9.64
N GLU A 154 17.35 5.77 -10.56
CA GLU A 154 16.92 6.21 -11.90
C GLU A 154 18.04 6.79 -12.81
N ALA A 155 19.31 6.69 -12.40
CA ALA A 155 20.41 7.23 -13.17
C ALA A 155 20.58 6.50 -14.51
N GLY A 156 20.31 7.20 -15.60
CA GLY A 156 20.44 6.69 -16.96
C GLY A 156 19.24 5.93 -17.52
N GLY A 157 18.21 5.70 -16.71
CA GLY A 157 16.95 5.07 -17.13
C GLY A 157 15.99 4.91 -15.96
N GLU A 158 14.70 5.00 -16.23
CA GLU A 158 13.63 4.90 -15.23
C GLU A 158 13.59 3.54 -14.51
N THR A 159 14.07 2.48 -15.14
CA THR A 159 14.15 1.13 -14.54
C THR A 159 15.40 0.91 -13.68
N ASN A 160 16.34 1.88 -13.67
CA ASN A 160 17.59 1.81 -12.89
C ASN A 160 17.32 2.13 -11.40
N ILE A 161 16.42 1.41 -10.80
CA ILE A 161 16.02 1.59 -9.42
C ILE A 161 17.07 1.01 -8.48
N SER A 162 17.54 1.79 -7.52
CA SER A 162 18.56 1.39 -6.54
C SER A 162 18.10 1.47 -5.08
N THR A 163 16.91 2.03 -4.82
CA THR A 163 16.36 2.24 -3.47
C THR A 163 14.93 1.72 -3.37
N GLY A 164 14.33 1.83 -2.21
CA GLY A 164 12.91 1.56 -1.99
C GLY A 164 12.53 0.10 -1.72
N TRP A 165 11.23 -0.14 -1.67
CA TRP A 165 10.64 -1.42 -1.32
C TRP A 165 11.12 -2.56 -2.21
N HIS A 166 11.14 -2.35 -3.54
CA HIS A 166 11.50 -3.39 -4.52
C HIS A 166 12.99 -3.70 -4.54
N ALA A 167 13.85 -2.71 -4.24
CA ALA A 167 15.28 -2.97 -4.03
C ALA A 167 15.53 -3.85 -2.78
N VAL A 168 14.83 -3.59 -1.67
CA VAL A 168 14.89 -4.45 -0.47
C VAL A 168 14.35 -5.85 -0.79
N GLU A 169 13.23 -5.92 -1.51
CA GLU A 169 12.61 -7.17 -1.97
C GLU A 169 13.58 -8.01 -2.80
N PHE A 170 14.15 -7.42 -3.86
CA PHE A 170 15.13 -8.09 -4.70
C PHE A 170 16.36 -8.58 -3.92
N LEU A 171 16.86 -7.80 -2.99
CA LEU A 171 17.99 -8.20 -2.15
C LEU A 171 17.64 -9.38 -1.23
N LEU A 172 16.41 -9.51 -0.78
CA LEU A 172 15.97 -10.62 0.06
C LEU A 172 15.64 -11.88 -0.75
N TRP A 173 14.95 -11.76 -1.89
CA TRP A 173 14.47 -12.90 -2.68
C TRP A 173 15.35 -13.25 -3.87
N GLY A 174 16.06 -12.28 -4.48
CA GLY A 174 16.75 -12.45 -5.76
C GLY A 174 15.76 -12.50 -6.92
N GLN A 175 16.25 -12.84 -8.11
CA GLN A 175 15.39 -13.03 -9.28
C GLN A 175 14.33 -14.11 -9.03
N ASP A 176 13.12 -13.87 -9.49
CA ASP A 176 12.14 -14.93 -9.62
C ASP A 176 12.25 -15.56 -11.01
N LEU A 177 12.85 -16.74 -11.03
CA LEU A 177 12.99 -17.60 -12.25
C LEU A 177 12.06 -18.82 -12.17
N ALA A 178 11.26 -18.92 -11.13
CA ALA A 178 10.40 -20.06 -10.87
C ALA A 178 9.00 -19.79 -11.45
N ALA A 179 8.43 -20.77 -12.11
CA ALA A 179 7.02 -20.69 -12.50
C ALA A 179 6.05 -20.96 -11.34
N ASP A 180 6.56 -21.27 -10.15
CA ASP A 180 5.81 -21.85 -9.04
C ASP A 180 6.21 -21.27 -7.67
N GLY A 181 6.48 -19.99 -7.58
CA GLY A 181 6.79 -19.37 -6.30
C GLY A 181 7.96 -18.39 -6.35
N PRO A 182 8.15 -17.61 -5.30
CA PRO A 182 9.02 -16.45 -5.27
C PRO A 182 10.50 -16.78 -5.49
N GLY A 183 11.30 -15.74 -5.70
CA GLY A 183 12.75 -15.82 -5.79
C GLY A 183 13.38 -16.53 -4.59
N ALA A 184 14.48 -17.23 -4.83
CA ALA A 184 15.12 -18.13 -3.88
C ALA A 184 16.60 -17.78 -3.62
N ARG A 185 16.89 -16.52 -3.26
CA ARG A 185 18.24 -16.08 -2.93
C ARG A 185 18.82 -16.92 -1.80
N PRO A 186 19.98 -17.56 -2.00
CA PRO A 186 20.58 -18.39 -0.98
C PRO A 186 21.28 -17.54 0.10
N VAL A 187 21.24 -17.99 1.36
CA VAL A 187 21.97 -17.31 2.47
C VAL A 187 23.48 -17.20 2.22
N THR A 188 24.04 -18.05 1.35
CA THR A 188 25.45 -17.98 0.97
C THR A 188 25.82 -16.65 0.30
N ASP A 189 24.86 -15.95 -0.29
CA ASP A 189 25.06 -14.62 -0.88
C ASP A 189 25.47 -13.57 0.16
N TYR A 190 25.10 -13.81 1.41
CA TYR A 190 25.43 -12.94 2.55
C TYR A 190 26.58 -13.49 3.42
N THR A 191 27.17 -14.64 3.06
CA THR A 191 28.23 -15.26 3.86
C THR A 191 29.50 -15.57 3.07
N THR A 192 29.42 -16.38 2.02
CA THR A 192 30.60 -16.94 1.32
C THR A 192 30.69 -16.58 -0.16
N ALA A 193 29.62 -16.06 -0.76
CA ALA A 193 29.64 -15.62 -2.14
C ALA A 193 30.52 -14.37 -2.33
N ALA A 194 30.90 -14.12 -3.58
CA ALA A 194 31.60 -12.87 -3.92
C ALA A 194 30.77 -11.65 -3.51
N ASN A 195 31.44 -10.64 -2.99
CA ASN A 195 30.83 -9.37 -2.57
C ASN A 195 29.73 -9.48 -1.49
N ALA A 196 29.73 -10.56 -0.67
CA ALA A 196 28.77 -10.76 0.40
C ALA A 196 28.67 -9.56 1.36
N ASP A 197 29.83 -9.02 1.78
CA ASP A 197 29.88 -7.84 2.67
C ASP A 197 29.25 -6.61 2.02
N ARG A 198 29.46 -6.42 0.70
CA ARG A 198 28.89 -5.29 -0.05
C ARG A 198 27.37 -5.44 -0.17
N ARG A 199 26.91 -6.66 -0.42
CA ARG A 199 25.46 -6.96 -0.50
C ARG A 199 24.78 -6.71 0.84
N GLY A 200 25.41 -7.12 1.93
CA GLY A 200 24.93 -6.82 3.29
C GLY A 200 24.87 -5.32 3.57
N THR A 201 25.93 -4.57 3.18
CA THR A 201 25.95 -3.11 3.32
C THR A 201 24.84 -2.45 2.50
N TYR A 202 24.63 -2.91 1.26
CA TYR A 202 23.56 -2.39 0.40
C TYR A 202 22.19 -2.60 1.04
N LEU A 203 21.87 -3.83 1.45
CA LEU A 203 20.60 -4.17 2.08
C LEU A 203 20.35 -3.33 3.34
N GLN A 204 21.36 -3.13 4.17
CA GLN A 204 21.25 -2.27 5.35
C GLN A 204 20.90 -0.84 4.96
N LEU A 205 21.69 -0.23 4.05
CA LEU A 205 21.53 1.18 3.68
C LEU A 205 20.20 1.46 2.98
N VAL A 206 19.77 0.59 2.07
CA VAL A 206 18.49 0.80 1.38
C VAL A 206 17.30 0.67 2.33
N THR A 207 17.41 -0.17 3.35
CA THR A 207 16.37 -0.27 4.40
C THR A 207 16.35 0.96 5.29
N GLU A 208 17.52 1.50 5.67
CA GLU A 208 17.65 2.75 6.43
C GLU A 208 17.10 3.96 5.64
N LEU A 209 17.39 4.03 4.33
CA LEU A 209 16.86 5.07 3.44
C LEU A 209 15.34 5.01 3.37
N LEU A 210 14.77 3.83 3.12
CA LEU A 210 13.32 3.64 3.05
C LEU A 210 12.60 4.15 4.32
N VAL A 211 13.13 3.80 5.50
CA VAL A 211 12.55 4.30 6.78
C VAL A 211 12.68 5.82 6.87
N SER A 212 13.82 6.38 6.48
CA SER A 212 14.05 7.84 6.50
C SER A 212 13.12 8.59 5.56
N ASP A 213 12.90 8.06 4.36
CA ASP A 213 12.05 8.67 3.34
C ASP A 213 10.57 8.64 3.77
N LEU A 214 10.10 7.50 4.31
CA LEU A 214 8.75 7.41 4.90
C LEU A 214 8.56 8.42 6.05
N GLN A 215 9.57 8.59 6.92
CA GLN A 215 9.53 9.59 7.99
C GLN A 215 9.48 11.02 7.45
N SER A 216 10.16 11.31 6.35
CA SER A 216 10.14 12.63 5.73
C SER A 216 8.75 12.98 5.20
N VAL A 217 8.08 12.03 4.54
CA VAL A 217 6.71 12.19 4.04
C VAL A 217 5.73 12.39 5.21
N GLN A 218 5.82 11.55 6.24
CA GLN A 218 4.95 11.65 7.43
C GLN A 218 5.11 12.99 8.16
N ALA A 219 6.33 13.52 8.26
CA ALA A 219 6.60 14.79 8.93
C ALA A 219 5.82 15.96 8.29
N GLU A 220 5.61 15.96 6.97
CA GLU A 220 4.82 16.97 6.28
C GLU A 220 3.31 16.86 6.56
N TRP A 221 2.82 15.68 6.96
CA TRP A 221 1.42 15.44 7.34
C TRP A 221 1.15 15.56 8.83
N SER A 222 2.19 15.54 9.66
CA SER A 222 2.07 15.63 11.12
C SER A 222 1.55 17.00 11.59
N ASP A 223 1.17 17.07 12.86
CA ASP A 223 0.79 18.35 13.49
C ASP A 223 1.95 19.36 13.38
N GLY A 224 1.71 20.44 12.63
CA GLY A 224 2.71 21.50 12.38
C GLY A 224 3.50 21.30 11.09
N GLY A 225 3.26 20.24 10.32
CA GLY A 225 3.81 20.05 8.98
C GLY A 225 3.39 21.17 8.01
N ALA A 226 4.31 21.59 7.17
CA ALA A 226 4.06 22.71 6.26
C ALA A 226 3.00 22.36 5.21
N TYR A 227 3.10 21.15 4.61
CA TYR A 227 2.12 20.69 3.63
C TYR A 227 0.73 20.53 4.26
N ARG A 228 0.62 19.93 5.46
CA ARG A 228 -0.66 19.81 6.18
C ARG A 228 -1.32 21.18 6.38
N ALA A 229 -0.56 22.19 6.76
CA ALA A 229 -1.10 23.55 6.97
C ALA A 229 -1.61 24.16 5.66
N ASP A 230 -0.90 23.97 4.55
CA ASP A 230 -1.31 24.40 3.22
C ASP A 230 -2.54 23.64 2.74
N PHE A 231 -2.54 22.33 2.83
CA PHE A 231 -3.65 21.45 2.45
C PHE A 231 -4.96 21.82 3.17
N LEU A 232 -4.91 22.13 4.45
CA LEU A 232 -6.08 22.51 5.25
C LEU A 232 -6.51 23.97 5.02
N SER A 233 -5.68 24.80 4.38
CA SER A 233 -6.00 26.21 4.11
C SER A 233 -7.07 26.39 3.03
N ASP A 234 -7.22 25.41 2.11
CA ASP A 234 -8.26 25.40 1.08
C ASP A 234 -8.99 24.04 1.06
N PRO A 235 -10.05 23.87 1.89
CA PRO A 235 -10.80 22.62 1.94
C PRO A 235 -11.41 22.18 0.60
N ALA A 236 -11.70 23.12 -0.28
CA ALA A 236 -12.28 22.80 -1.58
C ALA A 236 -11.22 22.17 -2.51
N ALA A 237 -9.99 22.66 -2.49
CA ALA A 237 -8.86 22.04 -3.18
C ALA A 237 -8.46 20.71 -2.52
N ALA A 238 -8.50 20.61 -1.19
CA ALA A 238 -8.23 19.38 -0.45
C ALA A 238 -9.16 18.24 -0.89
N ILE A 239 -10.47 18.46 -0.96
CA ILE A 239 -11.45 17.45 -1.45
C ILE A 239 -11.14 17.01 -2.89
N GLU A 240 -10.71 17.94 -3.76
CA GLU A 240 -10.32 17.61 -5.13
C GLU A 240 -9.08 16.73 -5.18
N LYS A 241 -8.05 17.03 -4.38
CA LYS A 241 -6.83 16.23 -4.23
C LYS A 241 -7.15 14.81 -3.71
N ILE A 242 -7.99 14.69 -2.69
CA ILE A 242 -8.41 13.38 -2.15
C ILE A 242 -9.08 12.53 -3.23
N LEU A 243 -10.02 13.11 -3.96
CA LEU A 243 -10.74 12.42 -5.04
C LEU A 243 -9.81 12.06 -6.20
N ARG A 244 -8.87 12.93 -6.56
CA ARG A 244 -7.86 12.64 -7.59
C ARG A 244 -6.99 11.46 -7.17
N GLY A 245 -6.49 11.45 -5.93
CA GLY A 245 -5.65 10.38 -5.42
C GLY A 245 -6.31 9.01 -5.53
N ILE A 246 -7.50 8.84 -4.94
CA ILE A 246 -8.18 7.54 -4.99
C ILE A 246 -8.70 7.19 -6.39
N GLY A 247 -9.00 8.17 -7.24
CA GLY A 247 -9.44 7.95 -8.61
C GLY A 247 -8.31 7.51 -9.53
N ALA A 248 -7.17 8.19 -9.48
CA ALA A 248 -5.97 7.86 -10.23
C ALA A 248 -5.39 6.51 -9.78
N LEU A 249 -5.31 6.28 -8.45
CA LEU A 249 -4.92 4.95 -7.95
C LEU A 249 -5.84 3.86 -8.48
N SER A 250 -7.16 4.06 -8.48
CA SER A 250 -8.09 3.00 -8.92
C SER A 250 -7.92 2.67 -10.41
N ALA A 251 -8.09 3.64 -11.29
CA ALA A 251 -8.19 3.37 -12.73
C ALA A 251 -6.84 3.46 -13.46
N GLY A 252 -6.03 4.46 -13.13
CA GLY A 252 -4.73 4.68 -13.77
C GLY A 252 -3.69 3.69 -13.29
N GLU A 253 -3.31 3.81 -12.04
CA GLU A 253 -2.19 3.04 -11.48
C GLU A 253 -2.54 1.57 -11.29
N LEU A 254 -3.54 1.25 -10.44
CA LEU A 254 -3.80 -0.15 -10.07
C LEU A 254 -4.35 -0.97 -11.24
N ALA A 255 -5.45 -0.52 -11.85
CA ALA A 255 -6.05 -1.27 -12.95
C ALA A 255 -5.21 -1.18 -14.22
N GLY A 256 -4.71 0.02 -14.56
CA GLY A 256 -3.96 0.29 -15.79
C GLY A 256 -2.52 -0.24 -15.74
N GLU A 257 -1.68 0.39 -14.90
CA GLU A 257 -0.24 0.09 -14.93
C GLU A 257 0.10 -1.21 -14.21
N ARG A 258 -0.39 -1.43 -12.97
CA ARG A 258 0.04 -2.60 -12.18
C ARG A 258 -0.62 -3.91 -12.59
N MET A 259 -1.86 -3.89 -13.10
CA MET A 259 -2.58 -5.12 -13.41
C MET A 259 -2.71 -5.37 -14.91
N ALA A 260 -3.14 -4.36 -15.71
CA ALA A 260 -3.42 -4.59 -17.12
C ALA A 260 -2.15 -4.80 -17.95
N VAL A 261 -1.02 -4.16 -17.60
CA VAL A 261 0.25 -4.37 -18.32
C VAL A 261 0.66 -5.84 -18.25
N ALA A 262 0.80 -6.42 -17.07
CA ALA A 262 1.14 -7.84 -16.90
C ALA A 262 0.07 -8.77 -17.51
N TYR A 263 -1.22 -8.41 -17.40
CA TYR A 263 -2.31 -9.15 -18.04
C TYR A 263 -2.16 -9.18 -19.55
N GLU A 264 -1.78 -8.09 -20.23
CA GLU A 264 -1.67 -7.99 -21.68
C GLU A 264 -0.38 -8.62 -22.21
N THR A 265 0.75 -8.35 -21.56
CA THR A 265 2.08 -8.84 -21.97
C THR A 265 2.24 -10.34 -21.68
N ARG A 266 1.64 -10.83 -20.60
CA ARG A 266 1.83 -12.18 -20.05
C ARG A 266 3.27 -12.43 -19.64
N ASP A 267 3.92 -11.40 -19.17
CA ASP A 267 5.25 -11.47 -18.61
C ASP A 267 5.16 -11.40 -17.08
N GLN A 268 5.79 -12.34 -16.38
CA GLN A 268 5.82 -12.32 -14.93
C GLN A 268 6.65 -11.16 -14.38
N GLU A 269 7.63 -10.67 -15.18
CA GLU A 269 8.46 -9.53 -14.79
C GLU A 269 7.68 -8.20 -14.75
N ASP A 270 6.49 -8.13 -15.36
CA ASP A 270 5.61 -6.97 -15.32
C ASP A 270 4.70 -6.95 -14.06
N GLU A 271 4.84 -7.91 -13.16
CA GLU A 271 4.09 -7.93 -11.90
C GLU A 271 4.79 -7.05 -10.84
N HIS A 272 4.00 -6.32 -10.05
CA HIS A 272 4.48 -5.26 -9.17
C HIS A 272 5.44 -5.75 -8.06
N SER A 273 5.16 -6.84 -7.36
CA SER A 273 6.04 -7.45 -6.34
C SER A 273 6.46 -8.85 -6.80
N CYS A 274 7.16 -8.91 -7.97
CA CYS A 274 7.48 -10.16 -8.66
C CYS A 274 8.49 -11.03 -7.89
N PHE A 275 9.43 -10.43 -7.14
CA PHE A 275 10.46 -11.22 -6.44
C PHE A 275 9.90 -12.03 -5.27
N SER A 276 8.85 -11.56 -4.64
CA SER A 276 8.23 -12.18 -3.47
C SER A 276 6.90 -12.88 -3.73
N ASP A 277 6.31 -12.78 -4.94
CA ASP A 277 4.92 -13.16 -5.28
C ASP A 277 3.88 -12.42 -4.42
N ASN A 278 4.18 -11.20 -3.97
CA ASN A 278 3.30 -10.45 -3.06
C ASN A 278 2.24 -9.60 -3.76
N THR A 279 2.21 -9.55 -5.09
CA THR A 279 1.33 -8.66 -5.87
C THR A 279 -0.16 -8.83 -5.54
N ASN A 280 -0.62 -10.05 -5.23
CA ASN A 280 -2.01 -10.24 -4.78
C ASN A 280 -2.32 -9.46 -3.50
N ALA A 281 -1.37 -9.35 -2.57
CA ALA A 281 -1.54 -8.58 -1.35
C ALA A 281 -1.46 -7.07 -1.64
N ASP A 282 -0.57 -6.65 -2.54
CA ASP A 282 -0.48 -5.26 -2.98
C ASP A 282 -1.81 -4.78 -3.58
N VAL A 283 -2.41 -5.54 -4.51
CA VAL A 283 -3.72 -5.21 -5.10
C VAL A 283 -4.80 -5.07 -4.01
N VAL A 284 -4.82 -5.95 -3.03
CA VAL A 284 -5.76 -5.85 -1.90
C VAL A 284 -5.47 -4.63 -1.04
N GLY A 285 -4.19 -4.34 -0.77
CA GLY A 285 -3.75 -3.20 0.02
C GLY A 285 -4.15 -1.86 -0.61
N ASP A 286 -3.92 -1.68 -1.91
CA ASP A 286 -4.33 -0.49 -2.67
C ASP A 286 -5.84 -0.26 -2.60
N LEU A 287 -6.63 -1.32 -2.79
CA LEU A 287 -8.09 -1.25 -2.69
C LEU A 287 -8.58 -0.94 -1.27
N VAL A 288 -7.90 -1.49 -0.25
CA VAL A 288 -8.15 -1.16 1.16
C VAL A 288 -7.78 0.29 1.44
N GLY A 289 -6.71 0.81 0.85
CA GLY A 289 -6.34 2.23 0.90
C GLY A 289 -7.42 3.14 0.35
N ILE A 290 -7.99 2.82 -0.82
CA ILE A 290 -9.12 3.54 -1.40
C ILE A 290 -10.34 3.50 -0.46
N GLN A 291 -10.66 2.33 0.13
CA GLN A 291 -11.73 2.19 1.10
C GLN A 291 -11.48 3.04 2.36
N MET A 292 -10.26 2.96 2.89
CA MET A 292 -9.81 3.70 4.06
C MET A 292 -9.99 5.20 3.88
N VAL A 293 -9.58 5.74 2.74
CA VAL A 293 -9.76 7.18 2.40
C VAL A 293 -11.23 7.53 2.26
N TYR A 294 -11.99 6.73 1.51
CA TYR A 294 -13.39 7.04 1.22
C TYR A 294 -14.27 7.00 2.46
N LEU A 295 -14.00 6.09 3.39
CA LEU A 295 -14.80 5.86 4.61
C LEU A 295 -14.19 6.46 5.88
N ALA A 296 -12.97 7.01 5.83
CA ALA A 296 -12.16 7.37 6.97
C ALA A 296 -12.00 6.21 7.98
N ASP A 297 -11.86 4.98 7.46
CA ASP A 297 -11.81 3.76 8.27
C ASP A 297 -10.38 3.40 8.65
N PHE A 298 -9.89 4.02 9.71
CA PHE A 298 -8.57 3.72 10.28
C PHE A 298 -8.61 3.80 11.82
N PRO A 299 -7.87 2.93 12.54
CA PRO A 299 -7.87 2.91 14.00
C PRO A 299 -7.51 4.26 14.63
N GLY A 300 -8.40 4.79 15.47
CA GLY A 300 -8.18 6.05 16.19
C GLY A 300 -8.57 7.30 15.41
N ILE A 301 -9.03 7.17 14.18
CA ILE A 301 -9.56 8.27 13.38
C ILE A 301 -11.06 8.41 13.61
N ASP A 302 -11.48 9.57 14.10
CA ASP A 302 -12.88 9.94 14.31
C ASP A 302 -13.17 11.27 13.62
N GLY A 303 -14.17 11.30 12.72
CA GLY A 303 -14.56 12.51 12.00
C GLY A 303 -15.43 12.20 10.79
N PRO A 304 -15.92 13.24 10.09
CA PRO A 304 -16.69 13.03 8.86
C PRO A 304 -15.76 12.52 7.75
N ALA A 305 -16.24 11.49 7.05
CA ALA A 305 -15.58 10.90 5.91
C ALA A 305 -15.91 11.62 4.59
N LEU A 306 -15.13 11.37 3.54
CA LEU A 306 -15.48 11.80 2.18
C LEU A 306 -16.85 11.26 1.77
N SER A 307 -17.16 10.01 2.11
CA SER A 307 -18.45 9.36 1.84
C SER A 307 -19.64 10.07 2.50
N ASP A 308 -19.48 10.70 3.67
CA ASP A 308 -20.55 11.49 4.29
C ASP A 308 -20.89 12.74 3.47
N LEU A 309 -19.86 13.39 2.91
CA LEU A 309 -20.03 14.55 2.01
C LEU A 309 -20.73 14.13 0.71
N VAL A 310 -20.37 12.97 0.15
CA VAL A 310 -20.99 12.41 -1.06
C VAL A 310 -22.45 12.03 -0.78
N ALA A 311 -22.72 11.31 0.30
CA ALA A 311 -24.08 10.89 0.68
C ALA A 311 -25.03 12.08 0.92
N ALA A 312 -24.51 13.18 1.47
CA ALA A 312 -25.28 14.43 1.64
C ALA A 312 -25.63 15.09 0.30
N THR A 313 -24.86 14.84 -0.77
CA THR A 313 -25.04 15.40 -2.11
C THR A 313 -25.86 14.46 -3.02
N ASP A 314 -25.47 13.19 -3.06
CA ASP A 314 -26.10 12.11 -3.87
C ASP A 314 -25.95 10.76 -3.14
N PHE A 315 -26.96 10.39 -2.37
CA PHE A 315 -26.98 9.17 -1.56
C PHE A 315 -26.86 7.89 -2.40
N ASP A 316 -27.49 7.86 -3.58
CA ASP A 316 -27.45 6.68 -4.46
C ASP A 316 -26.07 6.49 -5.08
N LEU A 317 -25.38 7.59 -5.38
CA LEU A 317 -23.99 7.55 -5.89
C LEU A 317 -23.00 7.11 -4.80
N ASP A 318 -23.17 7.57 -3.55
CA ASP A 318 -22.38 7.09 -2.40
C ASP A 318 -22.53 5.58 -2.22
N ASN A 319 -23.77 5.08 -2.18
CA ASN A 319 -24.01 3.65 -2.07
C ASN A 319 -23.39 2.85 -3.22
N THR A 320 -23.50 3.36 -4.46
CA THR A 320 -22.90 2.72 -5.63
C THR A 320 -21.39 2.57 -5.47
N LEU A 321 -20.69 3.63 -5.05
CA LEU A 321 -19.24 3.59 -4.88
C LEU A 321 -18.81 2.68 -3.73
N ARG A 322 -19.52 2.71 -2.58
CA ARG A 322 -19.28 1.78 -1.46
C ARG A 322 -19.40 0.32 -1.89
N GLU A 323 -20.45 -0.02 -2.65
CA GLU A 323 -20.67 -1.37 -3.17
C GLU A 323 -19.58 -1.78 -4.16
N GLN A 324 -19.12 -0.89 -5.04
CA GLN A 324 -18.03 -1.16 -5.98
C GLN A 324 -16.69 -1.39 -5.27
N ILE A 325 -16.32 -0.54 -4.32
CA ILE A 325 -15.08 -0.71 -3.52
C ILE A 325 -15.11 -2.07 -2.81
N ALA A 326 -16.22 -2.40 -2.14
CA ALA A 326 -16.35 -3.68 -1.46
C ALA A 326 -16.29 -4.88 -2.43
N ALA A 327 -16.86 -4.75 -3.63
CA ALA A 327 -16.83 -5.78 -4.67
C ALA A 327 -15.40 -5.96 -5.23
N SER A 328 -14.67 -4.88 -5.52
CA SER A 328 -13.29 -4.92 -6.00
C SER A 328 -12.37 -5.62 -4.99
N ILE A 329 -12.48 -5.26 -3.69
CA ILE A 329 -11.73 -5.94 -2.61
C ILE A 329 -12.09 -7.43 -2.55
N ALA A 330 -13.36 -7.78 -2.69
CA ALA A 330 -13.80 -9.17 -2.65
C ALA A 330 -13.27 -9.99 -3.84
N LEU A 331 -13.21 -9.41 -5.04
CA LEU A 331 -12.62 -10.03 -6.23
C LEU A 331 -11.12 -10.28 -6.05
N ALA A 332 -10.36 -9.26 -5.60
CA ALA A 332 -8.92 -9.39 -5.36
C ALA A 332 -8.60 -10.45 -4.29
N ARG A 333 -9.35 -10.46 -3.18
CA ARG A 333 -9.21 -11.48 -2.12
C ARG A 333 -9.58 -12.89 -2.56
N ALA A 334 -10.32 -13.03 -3.65
CA ALA A 334 -10.74 -14.32 -4.20
C ALA A 334 -9.82 -14.82 -5.33
N PHE A 335 -8.69 -14.19 -5.58
CA PHE A 335 -7.72 -14.65 -6.58
C PHE A 335 -7.34 -16.10 -6.31
N PRO A 336 -7.45 -16.98 -7.33
CA PRO A 336 -7.33 -18.42 -7.13
C PRO A 336 -5.87 -18.93 -7.02
N THR A 337 -4.92 -18.11 -7.43
CA THR A 337 -3.47 -18.42 -7.45
C THR A 337 -2.66 -17.13 -7.37
N THR A 338 -1.33 -17.19 -7.48
CA THR A 338 -0.45 -16.02 -7.55
C THR A 338 -0.73 -15.18 -8.79
N PHE A 339 -0.32 -13.92 -8.76
CA PHE A 339 -0.64 -12.94 -9.81
C PHE A 339 0.01 -13.32 -11.15
N ASP A 340 1.28 -13.70 -11.14
CA ASP A 340 2.06 -14.18 -12.30
C ASP A 340 1.35 -15.31 -13.04
N ARG A 341 0.82 -16.27 -12.29
CA ARG A 341 0.07 -17.41 -12.84
C ARG A 341 -1.26 -17.01 -13.46
N MET A 342 -1.93 -16.01 -12.90
CA MET A 342 -3.15 -15.48 -13.50
C MET A 342 -2.82 -14.72 -14.79
N ALA A 343 -1.78 -13.86 -14.74
CA ALA A 343 -1.36 -13.05 -15.88
C ALA A 343 -0.86 -13.90 -17.07
N THR A 344 -0.07 -14.93 -16.80
CA THR A 344 0.52 -15.82 -17.83
C THR A 344 -0.41 -16.92 -18.31
N ALA A 345 -1.53 -17.17 -17.64
CA ALA A 345 -2.49 -18.23 -17.98
C ALA A 345 -3.05 -18.07 -19.40
N PRO A 346 -3.39 -19.18 -20.10
CA PRO A 346 -3.94 -19.13 -21.44
C PRO A 346 -5.35 -18.53 -21.47
N ASP A 347 -5.77 -18.05 -22.65
CA ASP A 347 -7.11 -17.55 -22.87
C ASP A 347 -8.17 -18.61 -22.51
N GLY A 348 -9.20 -18.17 -21.77
CA GLY A 348 -10.27 -19.04 -21.29
C GLY A 348 -9.96 -19.80 -19.99
N ASP A 349 -8.77 -19.62 -19.43
CA ASP A 349 -8.48 -20.11 -18.08
C ASP A 349 -9.27 -19.31 -17.03
N PRO A 350 -9.93 -19.98 -16.07
CA PRO A 350 -10.68 -19.28 -15.03
C PRO A 350 -9.83 -18.33 -14.16
N ALA A 351 -8.53 -18.64 -13.97
CA ALA A 351 -7.64 -17.76 -13.19
C ALA A 351 -7.37 -16.45 -13.95
N ARG A 352 -7.08 -16.53 -15.24
CA ARG A 352 -6.93 -15.34 -16.09
C ARG A 352 -8.22 -14.53 -16.16
N GLN A 353 -9.37 -15.18 -16.24
CA GLN A 353 -10.66 -14.50 -16.25
C GLN A 353 -10.90 -13.76 -14.93
N ALA A 354 -10.53 -14.36 -13.78
CA ALA A 354 -10.67 -13.70 -12.48
C ALA A 354 -9.83 -12.39 -12.41
N LEU A 355 -8.62 -12.39 -12.97
CA LEU A 355 -7.79 -11.18 -13.06
C LEU A 355 -8.44 -10.13 -13.97
N GLY A 356 -8.92 -10.50 -15.16
CA GLY A 356 -9.61 -9.59 -16.07
C GLY A 356 -10.91 -9.00 -15.51
N ASP A 357 -11.67 -9.82 -14.76
CA ASP A 357 -12.88 -9.36 -14.09
C ASP A 357 -12.55 -8.34 -12.98
N ALA A 358 -11.44 -8.54 -12.24
CA ALA A 358 -10.98 -7.60 -11.22
C ALA A 358 -10.51 -6.27 -11.86
N ILE A 359 -9.70 -6.31 -12.91
CA ILE A 359 -9.27 -5.11 -13.66
C ILE A 359 -10.51 -4.29 -14.09
N SER A 360 -11.47 -4.93 -14.73
CA SER A 360 -12.68 -4.25 -15.21
C SER A 360 -13.53 -3.64 -14.08
N ALA A 361 -13.59 -4.30 -12.92
CA ALA A 361 -14.31 -3.80 -11.76
C ALA A 361 -13.62 -2.58 -11.14
N ILE A 362 -12.28 -2.57 -11.09
CA ILE A 362 -11.48 -1.49 -10.52
C ILE A 362 -11.49 -0.27 -11.46
N GLU A 363 -11.46 -0.46 -12.79
CA GLU A 363 -11.66 0.61 -13.77
C GLU A 363 -13.04 1.27 -13.60
N ALA A 364 -14.11 0.47 -13.52
CA ALA A 364 -15.47 0.97 -13.32
C ALA A 364 -15.64 1.71 -11.98
N GLN A 365 -14.92 1.31 -10.94
CA GLN A 365 -14.82 2.00 -9.66
C GLN A 365 -14.20 3.40 -9.83
N GLY A 366 -13.07 3.51 -10.55
CA GLY A 366 -12.42 4.79 -10.86
C GLY A 366 -13.33 5.73 -11.65
N GLU A 367 -14.06 5.23 -12.66
CA GLU A 367 -15.06 6.03 -13.38
C GLU A 367 -16.17 6.55 -12.44
N THR A 368 -16.56 5.76 -11.44
CA THR A 368 -17.55 6.20 -10.45
C THR A 368 -16.97 7.25 -9.51
N ILE A 369 -15.69 7.16 -9.12
CA ILE A 369 -15.01 8.22 -8.36
C ILE A 369 -14.99 9.54 -9.16
N ALA A 370 -14.74 9.51 -10.46
CA ALA A 370 -14.83 10.71 -11.31
C ALA A 370 -16.26 11.30 -11.36
N ARG A 371 -17.29 10.45 -11.34
CA ARG A 371 -18.68 10.92 -11.23
C ARG A 371 -18.98 11.53 -9.85
N VAL A 372 -18.41 10.98 -8.79
CA VAL A 372 -18.49 11.56 -7.44
C VAL A 372 -17.84 12.94 -7.41
N ALA A 373 -16.65 13.08 -8.00
CA ALA A 373 -16.01 14.38 -8.13
C ALA A 373 -16.90 15.39 -8.85
N ALA A 374 -17.50 15.01 -9.98
CA ALA A 374 -18.42 15.86 -10.74
C ALA A 374 -19.68 16.25 -9.93
N ALA A 375 -20.24 15.34 -9.13
CA ALA A 375 -21.39 15.63 -8.24
C ALA A 375 -21.03 16.65 -7.15
N LEU A 376 -19.78 16.65 -6.69
CA LEU A 376 -19.22 17.64 -5.75
C LEU A 376 -18.71 18.92 -6.47
N GLY A 377 -18.94 19.08 -7.77
CA GLY A 377 -18.51 20.23 -8.56
C GLY A 377 -17.01 20.28 -8.82
N LYS A 378 -16.33 19.12 -8.79
CA LYS A 378 -14.90 18.95 -9.04
C LYS A 378 -14.64 18.27 -10.38
N THR A 379 -13.42 18.41 -10.89
CA THR A 379 -12.95 17.71 -12.09
C THR A 379 -11.60 17.10 -11.78
N ILE A 380 -11.49 15.77 -11.92
CA ILE A 380 -10.24 15.03 -11.70
C ILE A 380 -9.83 14.32 -12.99
N THR A 381 -8.52 14.05 -13.13
CA THR A 381 -8.00 13.06 -14.08
C THR A 381 -7.88 11.71 -13.38
N LEU A 382 -8.02 10.64 -14.14
CA LEU A 382 -7.76 9.27 -13.72
C LEU A 382 -6.41 8.76 -14.28
N GLU A 383 -5.72 9.58 -15.06
CA GLU A 383 -4.40 9.31 -15.60
C GLU A 383 -3.33 9.61 -14.53
N VAL A 384 -2.27 8.80 -14.51
CA VAL A 384 -1.10 8.90 -13.63
C VAL A 384 0.09 9.48 -14.37
#